data_deebc9ec555ef19dce03baccc06bd738
#
_entry.id   deebc9ec555ef19dce03baccc06bd738
#
_cell.length_a   1.000
_cell.length_b   1.000
_cell.length_c   1.000
_cell.angle_alpha   90.00
_cell.angle_beta   90.00
_cell.angle_gamma   90.00
#
_symmetry.space_group_name_H-M   'P 1'
#
loop_
_entity.id
_entity.type
_entity.pdbx_description
1 polymer ?
#
loop_
_entity_poly.entity_id
_entity_poly.type
_entity_poly.pdbx_seq_one_letter_code
_entity_poly.pdbx_strand_id
1 'polypeptide(L)'
;GLFLYGMTILSSGLEKASGGLMEKVLAKMTGNVFSGILFGALVTAAVQSSSATTVIVVGLVNAGLLKLKGAVGIIMGANIGTTMTTQILRLTNLEGDSSGPALLQLCKPSNFSSILIVIGLIIIMVGKKNKTKNVGEIMMGIGILFTGMILMQEKIAPLAELPQFEQLFAVLKNPVLGVLVGAIFTAIIQSSAASIGILQALSVSGAITFA
;
A
#
# COMPACT_ATOMS: atom_id res chain seq x y z
N GLY A 1 -8.95 -10.43 4.33
CA GLY A 1 -9.54 -9.73 5.49
C GLY A 1 -8.53 -8.84 6.20
N LEU A 2 -7.64 -9.43 7.03
CA LEU A 2 -6.75 -8.68 7.94
C LEU A 2 -5.79 -7.73 7.21
N PHE A 3 -5.17 -8.16 6.11
CA PHE A 3 -4.30 -7.33 5.28
C PHE A 3 -5.01 -6.06 4.76
N LEU A 4 -6.21 -6.23 4.19
CA LEU A 4 -7.00 -5.09 3.69
C LEU A 4 -7.44 -4.16 4.83
N TYR A 5 -7.79 -4.72 5.98
CA TYR A 5 -8.15 -3.94 7.16
C TYR A 5 -6.96 -3.12 7.68
N GLY A 6 -5.75 -3.71 7.73
CA GLY A 6 -4.52 -3.00 8.06
C GLY A 6 -4.24 -1.84 7.10
N MET A 7 -4.41 -2.07 5.79
CA MET A 7 -4.31 -1.01 4.78
C MET A 7 -5.30 0.13 5.01
N THR A 8 -6.56 -0.19 5.35
CA THR A 8 -7.59 0.82 5.60
C THR A 8 -7.24 1.68 6.83
N ILE A 9 -6.80 1.06 7.92
CA ILE A 9 -6.39 1.79 9.14
C ILE A 9 -5.17 2.67 8.84
N LEU A 10 -4.16 2.12 8.17
CA LEU A 10 -2.96 2.86 7.78
C LEU A 10 -3.30 4.09 6.93
N SER A 11 -4.09 3.89 5.87
CA SER A 11 -4.52 4.97 4.98
C SER A 11 -5.32 6.05 5.74
N SER A 12 -6.27 5.64 6.59
CA SER A 12 -7.06 6.58 7.41
C SER A 12 -6.18 7.38 8.39
N GLY A 13 -5.22 6.73 9.04
CA GLY A 13 -4.28 7.40 9.95
C GLY A 13 -3.39 8.41 9.22
N LEU A 14 -2.88 8.07 8.04
CA LEU A 14 -2.07 8.96 7.21
C LEU A 14 -2.88 10.14 6.64
N GLU A 15 -4.11 9.90 6.16
CA GLU A 15 -5.00 10.94 5.68
C GLU A 15 -5.33 11.96 6.79
N LYS A 16 -5.69 11.47 7.98
CA LYS A 16 -5.94 12.33 9.15
C LYS A 16 -4.68 13.09 9.60
N ALA A 17 -3.50 12.45 9.54
CA ALA A 17 -2.23 13.09 9.89
C ALA A 17 -1.83 14.17 8.89
N SER A 18 -2.13 13.97 7.61
CA SER A 18 -1.84 14.92 6.53
C SER A 18 -2.69 16.18 6.61
N GLY A 19 -3.93 16.11 7.18
CA GLY A 19 -4.84 17.24 7.38
C GLY A 19 -4.94 18.09 6.12
N GLY A 20 -5.83 18.98 5.89
CA GLY A 20 -6.00 19.79 4.66
C GLY A 20 -4.75 20.48 4.05
N LEU A 21 -3.55 20.05 4.46
CA LEU A 21 -2.26 20.44 3.85
C LEU A 21 -2.19 19.96 2.40
N MET A 22 -2.75 18.79 2.12
CA MET A 22 -2.74 18.17 0.79
C MET A 22 -3.47 19.05 -0.25
N GLU A 23 -4.68 19.52 0.09
CA GLU A 23 -5.47 20.40 -0.78
C GLU A 23 -4.77 21.74 -1.04
N LYS A 24 -4.18 22.34 0.00
CA LYS A 24 -3.48 23.63 -0.09
C LYS A 24 -2.20 23.52 -0.94
N VAL A 25 -1.49 22.42 -0.85
CA VAL A 25 -0.24 22.21 -1.60
C VAL A 25 -0.56 21.83 -3.04
N LEU A 26 -1.57 20.99 -3.29
CA LEU A 26 -2.04 20.66 -4.64
C LEU A 26 -2.49 21.91 -5.41
N ALA A 27 -3.21 22.83 -4.76
CA ALA A 27 -3.64 24.08 -5.38
C ALA A 27 -2.48 25.02 -5.76
N LYS A 28 -1.35 24.98 -5.05
CA LYS A 28 -0.16 25.82 -5.32
C LYS A 28 0.74 25.30 -6.46
N MET A 29 0.67 24.01 -6.81
CA MET A 29 1.61 23.38 -7.75
C MET A 29 1.09 23.36 -9.19
N THR A 30 0.82 24.54 -9.77
CA THR A 30 0.16 24.67 -11.08
C THR A 30 1.10 24.83 -12.29
N GLY A 31 2.43 24.79 -12.14
CA GLY A 31 3.32 25.32 -13.17
C GLY A 31 3.93 24.31 -14.14
N ASN A 32 4.26 23.09 -13.75
CA ASN A 32 5.00 22.15 -14.58
C ASN A 32 4.54 20.69 -14.35
N VAL A 33 4.46 19.92 -15.45
CA VAL A 33 4.08 18.49 -15.42
C VAL A 33 5.07 17.69 -14.54
N PHE A 34 6.35 17.95 -14.62
CA PHE A 34 7.36 17.23 -13.83
C PHE A 34 7.24 17.48 -12.32
N SER A 35 7.01 18.73 -11.92
CA SER A 35 6.72 19.04 -10.52
C SER A 35 5.41 18.40 -10.07
N GLY A 36 4.41 18.33 -10.95
CA GLY A 36 3.17 17.59 -10.71
C GLY A 36 3.40 16.11 -10.47
N ILE A 37 4.24 15.45 -11.28
CA ILE A 37 4.59 14.03 -11.12
C ILE A 37 5.27 13.79 -9.76
N LEU A 38 6.32 14.54 -9.46
CA LEU A 38 7.04 14.41 -8.19
C LEU A 38 6.10 14.61 -6.99
N PHE A 39 5.27 15.64 -7.08
CA PHE A 39 4.34 15.98 -6.03
C PHE A 39 3.23 14.92 -5.87
N GLY A 40 2.63 14.47 -6.96
CA GLY A 40 1.64 13.39 -6.95
C GLY A 40 2.19 12.11 -6.37
N ALA A 41 3.45 11.76 -6.68
CA ALA A 41 4.13 10.61 -6.11
C ALA A 41 4.31 10.75 -4.59
N LEU A 42 4.80 11.89 -4.11
CA LEU A 42 5.00 12.15 -2.68
C LEU A 42 3.69 12.15 -1.90
N VAL A 43 2.67 12.82 -2.43
CA VAL A 43 1.34 12.87 -1.79
C VAL A 43 0.74 11.47 -1.70
N THR A 44 0.76 10.72 -2.79
CA THR A 44 0.17 9.36 -2.81
C THR A 44 0.97 8.39 -1.93
N ALA A 45 2.29 8.50 -1.91
CA ALA A 45 3.12 7.70 -0.99
C ALA A 45 2.80 8.03 0.48
N ALA A 46 2.54 9.30 0.81
CA ALA A 46 2.18 9.74 2.15
C ALA A 46 0.75 9.33 2.54
N VAL A 47 -0.23 9.52 1.64
CA VAL A 47 -1.66 9.24 1.89
C VAL A 47 -1.99 7.76 1.68
N GLN A 48 -1.14 7.03 0.94
CA GLN A 48 -1.34 5.62 0.59
C GLN A 48 -2.61 5.36 -0.24
N SER A 49 -3.14 6.39 -0.90
CA SER A 49 -4.37 6.31 -1.70
C SER A 49 -4.27 7.14 -2.97
N SER A 50 -4.02 6.48 -4.09
CA SER A 50 -4.04 7.11 -5.41
C SER A 50 -5.45 7.55 -5.82
N SER A 51 -6.47 6.81 -5.38
CA SER A 51 -7.88 7.15 -5.64
C SER A 51 -8.27 8.46 -4.96
N ALA A 52 -7.94 8.63 -3.67
CA ALA A 52 -8.19 9.88 -2.94
C ALA A 52 -7.46 11.06 -3.60
N THR A 53 -6.18 10.89 -3.95
CA THR A 53 -5.41 11.90 -4.68
C THR A 53 -6.08 12.27 -5.99
N THR A 54 -6.53 11.30 -6.77
CA THR A 54 -7.20 11.52 -8.06
C THR A 54 -8.52 12.28 -7.89
N VAL A 55 -9.37 11.90 -6.93
CA VAL A 55 -10.64 12.57 -6.68
C VAL A 55 -10.43 14.04 -6.29
N ILE A 56 -9.44 14.31 -5.43
CA ILE A 56 -9.10 15.69 -5.05
C ILE A 56 -8.62 16.49 -6.27
N VAL A 57 -7.75 15.91 -7.09
CA VAL A 57 -7.24 16.55 -8.32
C VAL A 57 -8.37 16.88 -9.29
N VAL A 58 -9.31 15.95 -9.50
CA VAL A 58 -10.51 16.19 -10.33
C VAL A 58 -11.37 17.30 -9.74
N GLY A 59 -11.58 17.31 -8.41
CA GLY A 59 -12.30 18.35 -7.72
C GLY A 59 -11.65 19.73 -7.92
N LEU A 60 -10.32 19.82 -7.81
CA LEU A 60 -9.58 21.07 -8.03
C LEU A 60 -9.63 21.56 -9.47
N VAL A 61 -9.62 20.64 -10.46
CA VAL A 61 -9.80 20.99 -11.90
C VAL A 61 -11.21 21.54 -12.11
N ASN A 62 -12.24 20.87 -11.59
CA ASN A 62 -13.62 21.30 -11.71
C ASN A 62 -13.88 22.66 -11.05
N ALA A 63 -13.19 22.93 -9.94
CA ALA A 63 -13.25 24.23 -9.25
C ALA A 63 -12.43 25.34 -9.97
N GLY A 64 -11.75 25.03 -11.06
CA GLY A 64 -10.88 25.97 -11.79
C GLY A 64 -9.58 26.33 -11.05
N LEU A 65 -9.26 25.64 -9.96
CA LEU A 65 -8.06 25.87 -9.14
C LEU A 65 -6.80 25.20 -9.69
N LEU A 66 -6.97 24.18 -10.53
CA LEU A 66 -5.88 23.43 -11.14
C LEU A 66 -6.10 23.28 -12.66
N LYS A 67 -5.05 23.59 -13.44
CA LYS A 67 -5.10 23.37 -14.89
C LYS A 67 -4.98 21.89 -15.22
N LEU A 68 -5.67 21.43 -16.26
CA LEU A 68 -5.66 20.02 -16.72
C LEU A 68 -4.25 19.48 -16.93
N LYS A 69 -3.34 20.28 -17.49
CA LYS A 69 -1.93 19.90 -17.70
C LYS A 69 -1.20 19.54 -16.40
N GLY A 70 -1.44 20.29 -15.32
CA GLY A 70 -0.90 20.00 -14.00
C GLY A 70 -1.55 18.76 -13.38
N ALA A 71 -2.87 18.62 -13.54
CA ALA A 71 -3.63 17.47 -13.07
C ALA A 71 -3.12 16.14 -13.64
N VAL A 72 -2.84 16.08 -14.96
CA VAL A 72 -2.25 14.89 -15.59
C VAL A 72 -0.93 14.52 -14.93
N GLY A 73 -0.04 15.49 -14.69
CA GLY A 73 1.23 15.24 -13.99
C GLY A 73 1.02 14.65 -12.59
N ILE A 74 0.10 15.21 -11.82
CA ILE A 74 -0.18 14.72 -10.45
C ILE A 74 -0.76 13.29 -10.47
N ILE A 75 -1.66 12.98 -11.41
CA ILE A 75 -2.24 11.63 -11.54
C ILE A 75 -1.16 10.60 -11.96
N MET A 76 -0.28 10.96 -12.90
CA MET A 76 0.87 10.11 -13.25
C MET A 76 1.77 9.88 -12.04
N GLY A 77 2.04 10.93 -11.27
CA GLY A 77 2.80 10.86 -10.03
C GLY A 77 2.11 9.98 -8.97
N ALA A 78 0.80 10.07 -8.84
CA ALA A 78 0.03 9.23 -7.92
C ALA A 78 0.21 7.73 -8.21
N ASN A 79 0.25 7.34 -9.48
CA ASN A 79 0.53 5.96 -9.88
C ASN A 79 1.98 5.54 -9.51
N ILE A 80 2.95 6.42 -9.67
CA ILE A 80 4.34 6.18 -9.22
C ILE A 80 4.38 6.04 -7.69
N GLY A 81 3.67 6.90 -6.94
CA GLY A 81 3.58 6.84 -5.48
C GLY A 81 3.02 5.52 -4.97
N THR A 82 2.07 4.93 -5.69
CA THR A 82 1.54 3.59 -5.38
C THR A 82 2.62 2.51 -5.46
N THR A 83 3.56 2.61 -6.39
CA THR A 83 4.67 1.64 -6.49
C THR A 83 5.64 1.76 -5.31
N MET A 84 5.81 2.95 -4.74
CA MET A 84 6.62 3.14 -3.51
C MET A 84 5.99 2.39 -2.34
N THR A 85 4.65 2.40 -2.20
CA THR A 85 3.93 1.62 -1.20
C THR A 85 4.19 0.12 -1.36
N THR A 86 4.15 -0.38 -2.59
CA THR A 86 4.39 -1.80 -2.85
C THR A 86 5.84 -2.22 -2.61
N GLN A 87 6.81 -1.32 -2.76
CA GLN A 87 8.20 -1.58 -2.36
C GLN A 87 8.34 -1.71 -0.84
N ILE A 88 7.57 -0.94 -0.07
CA ILE A 88 7.54 -1.10 1.39
C ILE A 88 6.99 -2.48 1.76
N LEU A 89 5.93 -2.95 1.10
CA LEU A 89 5.41 -4.30 1.29
C LEU A 89 6.44 -5.39 0.96
N ARG A 90 7.34 -5.14 0.01
CA ARG A 90 8.41 -6.06 -0.35
C ARG A 90 9.41 -6.28 0.80
N LEU A 91 9.52 -5.33 1.73
CA LEU A 91 10.36 -5.48 2.92
C LEU A 91 9.88 -6.63 3.83
N THR A 92 8.62 -7.05 3.74
CA THR A 92 8.12 -8.22 4.48
C THR A 92 8.82 -9.52 4.06
N ASN A 93 9.36 -9.56 2.84
CA ASN A 93 9.99 -10.74 2.28
C ASN A 93 11.49 -10.84 2.59
N LEU A 94 12.04 -9.85 3.29
CA LEU A 94 13.43 -9.87 3.76
C LEU A 94 13.53 -10.71 5.04
N GLU A 95 13.15 -11.99 4.96
CA GLU A 95 13.47 -12.98 5.97
C GLU A 95 14.94 -13.39 5.83
N GLY A 96 15.83 -12.55 6.36
CA GLY A 96 17.24 -12.91 6.52
C GLY A 96 17.40 -14.01 7.57
N ASP A 97 18.47 -14.80 7.39
CA ASP A 97 18.89 -15.94 8.22
C ASP A 97 18.68 -15.71 9.73
N SER A 98 18.16 -16.77 10.38
CA SER A 98 17.79 -16.78 11.81
C SER A 98 18.96 -16.69 12.78
N SER A 99 20.19 -16.57 12.29
CA SER A 99 21.44 -16.64 13.08
C SER A 99 22.05 -15.26 13.47
N GLY A 100 21.33 -14.17 13.25
CA GLY A 100 21.80 -12.82 13.60
C GLY A 100 21.57 -12.43 15.07
N PRO A 101 22.25 -11.37 15.56
CA PRO A 101 22.08 -10.86 16.92
C PRO A 101 20.62 -10.51 17.22
N ALA A 102 20.21 -10.60 18.49
CA ALA A 102 18.83 -10.41 18.96
C ALA A 102 18.17 -9.13 18.44
N LEU A 103 18.95 -8.07 18.19
CA LEU A 103 18.48 -6.80 17.62
C LEU A 103 17.97 -6.95 16.19
N LEU A 104 18.61 -7.80 15.37
CA LEU A 104 18.18 -8.09 14.01
C LEU A 104 16.91 -8.96 13.98
N GLN A 105 16.72 -9.80 14.99
CA GLN A 105 15.49 -10.60 15.15
C GLN A 105 14.27 -9.72 15.46
N LEU A 106 14.46 -8.60 16.19
CA LEU A 106 13.39 -7.62 16.43
C LEU A 106 12.98 -6.87 15.15
N CYS A 107 13.88 -6.75 14.17
CA CYS A 107 13.58 -6.13 12.87
C CYS A 107 12.86 -7.07 11.89
N LYS A 108 12.68 -8.35 12.25
CA LYS A 108 11.87 -9.27 11.41
C LYS A 108 10.42 -8.80 11.36
N PRO A 109 9.79 -8.77 10.17
CA PRO A 109 8.41 -8.33 10.02
C PRO A 109 7.43 -9.04 10.95
N SER A 110 7.64 -10.32 11.25
CA SER A 110 6.81 -11.10 12.17
C SER A 110 6.83 -10.58 13.61
N ASN A 111 8.01 -10.25 14.13
CA ASN A 111 8.15 -9.76 15.52
C ASN A 111 7.80 -8.28 15.62
N PHE A 112 8.27 -7.49 14.70
CA PHE A 112 8.06 -6.06 14.63
C PHE A 112 6.58 -5.70 14.44
N SER A 113 5.80 -6.47 13.64
CA SER A 113 4.38 -6.22 13.41
C SER A 113 3.56 -6.28 14.70
N SER A 114 3.79 -7.30 15.52
CA SER A 114 3.10 -7.46 16.81
C SER A 114 3.42 -6.33 17.78
N ILE A 115 4.69 -5.92 17.84
CA ILE A 115 5.13 -4.79 18.68
C ILE A 115 4.45 -3.50 18.23
N LEU A 116 4.37 -3.24 16.93
CA LEU A 116 3.71 -2.05 16.39
C LEU A 116 2.22 -2.00 16.72
N ILE A 117 1.53 -3.14 16.68
CA ILE A 117 0.10 -3.21 17.05
C ILE A 117 -0.08 -2.80 18.51
N VAL A 118 0.72 -3.38 19.42
CA VAL A 118 0.62 -3.12 20.85
C VAL A 118 0.96 -1.66 21.17
N ILE A 119 2.07 -1.15 20.64
CA ILE A 119 2.48 0.25 20.85
C ILE A 119 1.45 1.20 20.24
N GLY A 120 0.98 0.93 19.01
CA GLY A 120 -0.05 1.72 18.35
C GLY A 120 -1.34 1.79 19.18
N LEU A 121 -1.79 0.66 19.72
CA LEU A 121 -2.96 0.59 20.58
C LEU A 121 -2.79 1.41 21.86
N ILE A 122 -1.64 1.27 22.52
CA ILE A 122 -1.33 2.05 23.75
C ILE A 122 -1.36 3.54 23.43
N ILE A 123 -0.75 3.97 22.32
CA ILE A 123 -0.72 5.38 21.91
C ILE A 123 -2.14 5.90 21.63
N ILE A 124 -3.02 5.09 21.02
CA ILE A 124 -4.43 5.47 20.78
C ILE A 124 -5.18 5.64 22.09
N MET A 125 -4.98 4.72 23.04
CA MET A 125 -5.69 4.73 24.32
C MET A 125 -5.23 5.88 25.25
N VAL A 126 -3.93 6.12 25.32
CA VAL A 126 -3.34 7.13 26.22
C VAL A 126 -3.27 8.52 25.59
N GLY A 127 -3.26 8.58 24.26
CA GLY A 127 -3.10 9.82 23.51
C GLY A 127 -4.27 10.79 23.70
N LYS A 128 -4.00 11.95 24.27
CA LYS A 128 -5.01 13.01 24.45
C LYS A 128 -5.19 13.91 23.22
N LYS A 129 -4.18 14.00 22.35
CA LYS A 129 -4.18 14.84 21.15
C LYS A 129 -4.52 14.02 19.90
N ASN A 130 -5.31 14.56 19.00
CA ASN A 130 -5.65 13.88 17.73
C ASN A 130 -4.41 13.49 16.93
N LYS A 131 -3.37 14.33 16.87
CA LYS A 131 -2.10 14.01 16.20
C LYS A 131 -1.43 12.75 16.78
N THR A 132 -1.46 12.59 18.10
CA THR A 132 -0.89 11.40 18.78
C THR A 132 -1.70 10.15 18.45
N LYS A 133 -3.03 10.25 18.44
CA LYS A 133 -3.90 9.13 18.04
C LYS A 133 -3.69 8.71 16.60
N ASN A 134 -3.51 9.67 15.68
CA ASN A 134 -3.23 9.38 14.27
C ASN A 134 -1.91 8.61 14.10
N VAL A 135 -0.87 8.97 14.86
CA VAL A 135 0.40 8.20 14.88
C VAL A 135 0.16 6.78 15.39
N GLY A 136 -0.63 6.60 16.43
CA GLY A 136 -1.02 5.28 16.92
C GLY A 136 -1.79 4.46 15.87
N GLU A 137 -2.74 5.09 15.15
CA GLU A 137 -3.48 4.45 14.04
C GLU A 137 -2.51 4.00 12.93
N ILE A 138 -1.55 4.84 12.54
CA ILE A 138 -0.54 4.50 11.52
C ILE A 138 0.29 3.29 11.97
N MET A 139 0.82 3.31 13.20
CA MET A 139 1.62 2.20 13.73
C MET A 139 0.82 0.90 13.80
N MET A 140 -0.40 0.96 14.32
CA MET A 140 -1.29 -0.19 14.40
C MET A 140 -1.67 -0.71 13.00
N GLY A 141 -1.95 0.19 12.06
CA GLY A 141 -2.25 -0.13 10.67
C GLY A 141 -1.10 -0.86 9.98
N ILE A 142 0.14 -0.40 10.14
CA ILE A 142 1.34 -1.07 9.62
C ILE A 142 1.46 -2.47 10.24
N GLY A 143 1.33 -2.59 11.55
CA GLY A 143 1.45 -3.88 12.22
C GLY A 143 0.40 -4.90 11.76
N ILE A 144 -0.87 -4.49 11.66
CA ILE A 144 -1.97 -5.34 11.17
C ILE A 144 -1.75 -5.71 9.70
N LEU A 145 -1.28 -4.78 8.87
CA LEU A 145 -0.98 -5.01 7.47
C LEU A 145 0.10 -6.10 7.30
N PHE A 146 1.22 -5.98 8.01
CA PHE A 146 2.30 -6.98 7.95
C PHE A 146 1.84 -8.34 8.49
N THR A 147 1.13 -8.37 9.62
CA THR A 147 0.57 -9.62 10.15
C THR A 147 -0.39 -10.27 9.15
N GLY A 148 -1.25 -9.47 8.50
CA GLY A 148 -2.16 -9.95 7.48
C GLY A 148 -1.45 -10.51 6.25
N MET A 149 -0.32 -9.89 5.84
CA MET A 149 0.52 -10.37 4.74
C MET A 149 1.16 -11.72 5.07
N ILE A 150 1.77 -11.86 6.25
CA ILE A 150 2.41 -13.10 6.71
C ILE A 150 1.39 -14.24 6.77
N LEU A 151 0.24 -14.01 7.41
CA LEU A 151 -0.83 -15.00 7.48
C LEU A 151 -1.34 -15.41 6.08
N MET A 152 -1.39 -14.46 5.14
CA MET A 152 -1.79 -14.76 3.77
C MET A 152 -0.76 -15.65 3.08
N GLN A 153 0.54 -15.37 3.22
CA GLN A 153 1.64 -16.18 2.69
C GLN A 153 1.58 -17.61 3.25
N GLU A 154 1.48 -17.77 4.57
CA GLU A 154 1.38 -19.08 5.23
C GLU A 154 0.18 -19.91 4.78
N LYS A 155 -0.98 -19.27 4.56
CA LYS A 155 -2.19 -19.99 4.15
C LYS A 155 -2.26 -20.29 2.65
N ILE A 156 -1.52 -19.55 1.83
CA ILE A 156 -1.43 -19.78 0.38
C ILE A 156 -0.37 -20.83 0.04
N ALA A 157 0.72 -20.92 0.80
CA ALA A 157 1.80 -21.86 0.53
C ALA A 157 1.32 -23.31 0.28
N PRO A 158 0.43 -23.92 1.09
CA PRO A 158 -0.08 -25.27 0.81
C PRO A 158 -0.95 -25.36 -0.45
N LEU A 159 -1.61 -24.25 -0.85
CA LEU A 159 -2.43 -24.22 -2.06
C LEU A 159 -1.56 -24.20 -3.33
N ALA A 160 -0.34 -23.67 -3.25
CA ALA A 160 0.60 -23.64 -4.36
C ALA A 160 1.01 -25.03 -4.83
N GLU A 161 0.95 -26.03 -3.94
CA GLU A 161 1.30 -27.43 -4.24
C GLU A 161 0.17 -28.21 -4.92
N LEU A 162 -1.02 -27.60 -5.07
CA LEU A 162 -2.17 -28.26 -5.71
C LEU A 162 -2.08 -28.18 -7.23
N PRO A 163 -2.21 -29.31 -7.98
CA PRO A 163 -2.13 -29.32 -9.46
C PRO A 163 -3.18 -28.41 -10.14
N GLN A 164 -4.34 -28.24 -9.52
CA GLN A 164 -5.38 -27.33 -10.03
C GLN A 164 -4.92 -25.86 -9.97
N PHE A 165 -4.11 -25.51 -8.98
CA PHE A 165 -3.57 -24.17 -8.81
C PHE A 165 -2.50 -23.87 -9.86
N GLU A 166 -1.61 -24.84 -10.14
CA GLU A 166 -0.63 -24.71 -11.23
C GLU A 166 -1.30 -24.52 -12.60
N GLN A 167 -2.38 -25.27 -12.88
CA GLN A 167 -3.14 -25.13 -14.13
C GLN A 167 -3.78 -23.74 -14.26
N LEU A 168 -4.34 -23.20 -13.18
CA LEU A 168 -4.90 -21.86 -13.17
C LEU A 168 -3.85 -20.80 -13.50
N PHE A 169 -2.64 -20.93 -12.95
CA PHE A 169 -1.55 -19.99 -13.23
C PHE A 169 -0.88 -20.22 -14.58
N ALA A 170 -0.92 -21.44 -15.14
CA ALA A 170 -0.49 -21.69 -16.51
C ALA A 170 -1.25 -20.86 -17.54
N VAL A 171 -2.55 -20.61 -17.31
CA VAL A 171 -3.36 -19.73 -18.16
C VAL A 171 -2.89 -18.27 -18.07
N LEU A 172 -2.39 -17.83 -16.92
CA LEU A 172 -1.89 -16.48 -16.69
C LEU A 172 -0.50 -16.22 -17.30
N LYS A 173 0.19 -17.24 -17.82
CA LYS A 173 1.44 -17.09 -18.61
C LYS A 173 1.21 -16.30 -19.91
N ASN A 174 -0.03 -16.27 -20.42
CA ASN A 174 -0.37 -15.38 -21.52
C ASN A 174 -0.49 -13.93 -21.00
N PRO A 175 0.37 -12.99 -21.45
CA PRO A 175 0.39 -11.63 -20.91
C PRO A 175 -0.93 -10.88 -21.08
N VAL A 176 -1.68 -11.15 -22.15
CA VAL A 176 -3.00 -10.51 -22.39
C VAL A 176 -4.01 -10.99 -21.34
N LEU A 177 -4.05 -12.29 -21.07
CA LEU A 177 -4.95 -12.84 -20.02
C LEU A 177 -4.52 -12.37 -18.63
N GLY A 178 -3.22 -12.30 -18.36
CA GLY A 178 -2.69 -11.75 -17.10
C GLY A 178 -3.13 -10.31 -16.86
N VAL A 179 -3.05 -9.46 -17.88
CA VAL A 179 -3.52 -8.05 -17.80
C VAL A 179 -5.02 -7.99 -17.55
N LEU A 180 -5.83 -8.77 -18.28
CA LEU A 180 -7.29 -8.78 -18.11
C LEU A 180 -7.70 -9.24 -16.70
N VAL A 181 -7.12 -10.34 -16.23
CA VAL A 181 -7.40 -10.87 -14.88
C VAL A 181 -6.95 -9.87 -13.80
N GLY A 182 -5.76 -9.28 -13.94
CA GLY A 182 -5.28 -8.25 -13.01
C GLY A 182 -6.17 -7.01 -12.99
N ALA A 183 -6.66 -6.57 -14.15
CA ALA A 183 -7.58 -5.44 -14.26
C ALA A 183 -8.93 -5.73 -13.59
N ILE A 184 -9.54 -6.89 -13.86
CA ILE A 184 -10.80 -7.30 -13.24
C ILE A 184 -10.63 -7.45 -11.72
N PHE A 185 -9.56 -8.09 -11.28
CA PHE A 185 -9.27 -8.28 -9.87
C PHE A 185 -9.09 -6.95 -9.13
N THR A 186 -8.32 -6.03 -9.72
CA THR A 186 -8.13 -4.69 -9.16
C THR A 186 -9.43 -3.88 -9.17
N ALA A 187 -10.27 -4.02 -10.19
CA ALA A 187 -11.57 -3.37 -10.26
C ALA A 187 -12.52 -3.83 -9.15
N ILE A 188 -12.48 -5.13 -8.79
CA ILE A 188 -13.28 -5.70 -7.70
C ILE A 188 -12.76 -5.20 -6.34
N ILE A 189 -11.44 -5.25 -6.11
CA ILE A 189 -10.83 -4.87 -4.83
C ILE A 189 -10.79 -3.35 -4.65
N GLN A 190 -10.84 -2.57 -5.73
CA GLN A 190 -10.71 -1.11 -5.75
C GLN A 190 -9.37 -0.60 -5.18
N SER A 191 -8.33 -1.45 -5.16
CA SER A 191 -7.00 -1.12 -4.64
C SER A 191 -5.91 -1.85 -5.40
N SER A 192 -5.14 -1.11 -6.19
CA SER A 192 -3.98 -1.65 -6.91
C SER A 192 -2.85 -2.11 -5.96
N ALA A 193 -2.64 -1.38 -4.86
CA ALA A 193 -1.65 -1.76 -3.84
C ALA A 193 -2.03 -3.08 -3.17
N ALA A 194 -3.32 -3.30 -2.86
CA ALA A 194 -3.81 -4.56 -2.32
C ALA A 194 -3.65 -5.71 -3.33
N SER A 195 -3.94 -5.47 -4.60
CA SER A 195 -3.78 -6.47 -5.67
C SER A 195 -2.32 -6.90 -5.81
N ILE A 196 -1.38 -5.94 -5.80
CA ILE A 196 0.05 -6.23 -5.87
C ILE A 196 0.52 -6.95 -4.60
N GLY A 197 0.04 -6.58 -3.41
CA GLY A 197 0.36 -7.25 -2.16
C GLY A 197 -0.06 -8.73 -2.17
N ILE A 198 -1.23 -9.05 -2.73
CA ILE A 198 -1.69 -10.43 -2.92
C ILE A 198 -0.78 -11.17 -3.90
N LEU A 199 -0.41 -10.53 -5.03
CA LEU A 199 0.52 -11.11 -5.99
C LEU A 199 1.91 -11.38 -5.38
N GLN A 200 2.40 -10.47 -4.54
CA GLN A 200 3.65 -10.68 -3.80
C GLN A 200 3.56 -11.88 -2.86
N ALA A 201 2.46 -12.03 -2.12
CA ALA A 201 2.24 -13.17 -1.25
C ALA A 201 2.22 -14.50 -2.04
N LEU A 202 1.54 -14.52 -3.19
CA LEU A 202 1.51 -15.66 -4.10
C LEU A 202 2.89 -15.99 -4.66
N SER A 203 3.71 -14.99 -4.96
CA SER A 203 5.07 -15.18 -5.44
C SER A 203 5.99 -15.76 -4.35
N VAL A 204 5.90 -15.23 -3.13
CA VAL A 204 6.72 -15.71 -2.00
C VAL A 204 6.34 -17.14 -1.59
N SER A 205 5.05 -17.49 -1.69
CA SER A 205 4.60 -18.86 -1.44
C SER A 205 4.99 -19.86 -2.54
N GLY A 206 5.62 -19.40 -3.63
CA GLY A 206 6.00 -20.26 -4.76
C GLY A 206 4.84 -20.59 -5.71
N ALA A 207 3.63 -20.05 -5.46
CA ALA A 207 2.45 -20.28 -6.30
C ALA A 207 2.59 -19.69 -7.71
N ILE A 208 3.33 -18.60 -7.83
CA ILE A 208 3.65 -17.95 -9.11
C ILE A 208 5.14 -17.60 -9.18
N THR A 209 5.73 -17.71 -10.37
CA THR A 209 7.10 -17.26 -10.63
C THR A 209 7.07 -15.97 -11.43
N PHE A 210 8.00 -15.06 -11.13
CA PHE A 210 8.30 -13.94 -12.02
C PHE A 210 9.12 -14.50 -13.20
N ALA A 211 8.46 -14.78 -14.31
CA ALA A 211 9.09 -15.16 -15.56
C ALA A 211 9.07 -14.00 -16.53
#